data_c7ca2f8528173e65cc1bed4f89abbebd
#
_entry.id   c7ca2f8528173e65cc1bed4f89abbebd
#
_cell.length_a   1.000
_cell.length_b   1.000
_cell.length_c   1.000
_cell.angle_alpha   90.00
_cell.angle_beta   90.00
_cell.angle_gamma   90.00
#
_symmetry.space_group_name_H-M   'P 1'
#
loop_
_entity.id
_entity.type
_entity.pdbx_description
1 polymer ?
#
loop_
_entity_poly.entity_id
_entity_poly.type
_entity_poly.pdbx_seq_one_letter_code
_entity_poly.pdbx_strand_id
1 'polypeptide(L)'
;MMLEGVVHCRHKHHIIVSTVKETEVGEIYILQSIISLNNLSKIYNSKSSKINALENISLDILQGEILALLGPNGAGKTTLISLVCGLVKPSSGTIMVGGFDAISDYRATRSLIGLVPQELFLDSFETVMNTLRFSRGLFGHKKNDAYLREVLKKLSLEDKCDTPIMQLSGGMKRRVLIAKALSHEPRILFLDEPTAGVDVELRKDMWAIVNSLRESGVTIILTTHYIEEAEAIADRIGVMNHGKMVLLSEKKALMEKLGKKELKIELQKPIDKIPESLAKYNLELGREKNILIYSYDVNSQRTGIT
;
A
#
# COMPACT_ATOMS: atom_id res chain seq x y z
N MET A 1 -7.07 -10.57 -25.56
CA MET A 1 -5.66 -11.00 -25.68
C MET A 1 -4.85 -9.80 -25.24
N MET A 2 -4.36 -9.78 -24.00
CA MET A 2 -3.61 -8.65 -23.46
C MET A 2 -2.18 -8.72 -24.00
N LEU A 3 -1.76 -7.70 -24.74
CA LEU A 3 -0.36 -7.49 -25.07
C LEU A 3 0.25 -6.59 -23.98
N GLU A 4 0.97 -7.20 -23.05
CA GLU A 4 1.85 -6.46 -22.14
C GLU A 4 3.17 -6.18 -22.84
N GLY A 5 3.38 -4.93 -23.23
CA GLY A 5 4.63 -4.46 -23.80
C GLY A 5 5.30 -3.46 -22.87
N VAL A 6 6.56 -3.69 -22.53
CA VAL A 6 7.38 -2.70 -21.81
C VAL A 6 8.12 -1.86 -22.86
N VAL A 7 7.79 -0.57 -22.95
CA VAL A 7 8.47 0.36 -23.85
C VAL A 7 9.53 1.13 -23.07
N HIS A 8 10.80 0.98 -23.46
CA HIS A 8 11.92 1.76 -22.94
C HIS A 8 12.13 2.99 -23.81
N CYS A 9 11.78 4.16 -23.32
CA CYS A 9 12.06 5.41 -24.00
C CYS A 9 13.19 6.16 -23.27
N ARG A 10 14.30 6.46 -24.00
CA ARG A 10 15.40 7.30 -23.48
C ARG A 10 15.13 8.75 -23.85
N HIS A 11 14.86 9.59 -22.89
CA HIS A 11 14.86 11.03 -23.08
C HIS A 11 15.82 11.69 -22.10
N LYS A 12 16.90 12.29 -22.61
CA LYS A 12 17.90 13.09 -21.86
C LYS A 12 18.18 12.63 -20.41
N HIS A 13 18.85 11.48 -20.25
CA HIS A 13 19.30 10.90 -18.96
C HIS A 13 18.24 10.27 -18.05
N HIS A 14 16.99 10.13 -18.48
CA HIS A 14 15.96 9.43 -17.71
C HIS A 14 15.48 8.18 -18.43
N ILE A 15 15.43 7.04 -17.72
CA ILE A 15 14.79 5.82 -18.19
C ILE A 15 13.34 5.88 -17.70
N ILE A 16 12.40 6.06 -18.64
CA ILE A 16 10.97 6.00 -18.32
C ILE A 16 10.51 4.59 -18.64
N VAL A 17 10.11 3.83 -17.64
CA VAL A 17 9.45 2.53 -17.81
C VAL A 17 7.96 2.80 -17.90
N SER A 18 7.35 2.44 -19.03
CA SER A 18 5.92 2.63 -19.28
C SER A 18 5.28 1.29 -19.56
N THR A 19 4.23 0.95 -18.83
CA THR A 19 3.38 -0.20 -19.13
C THR A 19 2.24 0.25 -20.04
N VAL A 20 2.06 -0.42 -21.18
CA VAL A 20 0.99 -0.13 -22.14
C VAL A 20 -0.21 -1.00 -21.77
N LYS A 21 -1.34 -0.40 -21.44
CA LYS A 21 -2.63 -1.10 -21.33
C LYS A 21 -3.55 -0.65 -22.46
N GLU A 22 -4.10 -1.61 -23.19
CA GLU A 22 -5.18 -1.41 -24.16
C GLU A 22 -6.52 -1.57 -23.46
N THR A 23 -7.40 -0.57 -23.58
CA THR A 23 -8.76 -0.66 -23.04
C THR A 23 -9.70 -1.34 -24.04
N GLU A 24 -10.87 -1.80 -23.57
CA GLU A 24 -11.92 -2.40 -24.41
C GLU A 24 -12.42 -1.45 -25.52
N VAL A 25 -12.08 -0.15 -25.45
CA VAL A 25 -12.45 0.90 -26.43
C VAL A 25 -11.30 1.21 -27.40
N GLY A 26 -10.15 0.51 -27.29
CA GLY A 26 -9.00 0.69 -28.20
C GLY A 26 -8.13 1.92 -27.89
N GLU A 27 -8.31 2.58 -26.75
CA GLU A 27 -7.43 3.67 -26.32
C GLU A 27 -6.19 3.12 -25.63
N ILE A 28 -5.02 3.60 -26.05
CA ILE A 28 -3.71 3.21 -25.47
C ILE A 28 -3.36 4.20 -24.36
N TYR A 29 -3.40 3.74 -23.11
CA TYR A 29 -2.90 4.50 -21.97
C TYR A 29 -1.47 4.07 -21.63
N ILE A 30 -0.55 5.02 -21.65
CA ILE A 30 0.82 4.82 -21.18
C ILE A 30 0.83 5.06 -19.67
N LEU A 31 0.82 3.97 -18.89
CA LEU A 31 0.93 4.04 -17.44
C LEU A 31 2.41 4.28 -17.09
N GLN A 32 2.72 5.48 -16.61
CA GLN A 32 4.06 5.84 -16.20
C GLN A 32 4.34 5.38 -14.76
N SER A 33 5.44 4.64 -14.57
CA SER A 33 5.95 4.33 -13.24
C SER A 33 6.46 5.61 -12.56
N ILE A 34 5.97 5.91 -11.36
CA ILE A 34 6.48 7.02 -10.54
C ILE A 34 7.56 6.57 -9.56
N ILE A 35 7.57 5.28 -9.18
CA ILE A 35 8.63 4.64 -8.40
C ILE A 35 9.04 3.37 -9.10
N SER A 36 10.36 3.16 -9.25
CA SER A 36 10.93 1.94 -9.82
C SER A 36 12.03 1.41 -8.91
N LEU A 37 11.88 0.18 -8.47
CA LEU A 37 12.83 -0.54 -7.63
C LEU A 37 13.43 -1.69 -8.45
N ASN A 38 14.77 -1.78 -8.52
CA ASN A 38 15.43 -2.85 -9.24
C ASN A 38 16.40 -3.60 -8.34
N ASN A 39 16.15 -4.90 -8.12
CA ASN A 39 16.95 -5.83 -7.33
C ASN A 39 17.37 -5.25 -5.96
N LEU A 40 16.43 -4.55 -5.32
CA LEU A 40 16.67 -3.84 -4.08
C LEU A 40 16.86 -4.81 -2.93
N SER A 41 17.97 -4.67 -2.21
CA SER A 41 18.25 -5.50 -1.03
C SER A 41 18.73 -4.64 0.14
N LYS A 42 18.41 -5.08 1.35
CA LYS A 42 18.86 -4.45 2.59
C LYS A 42 19.28 -5.46 3.63
N ILE A 43 20.50 -5.29 4.08
CA ILE A 43 21.10 -6.09 5.13
C ILE A 43 21.47 -5.16 6.30
N TYR A 44 20.99 -5.45 7.48
CA TYR A 44 21.42 -4.81 8.71
C TYR A 44 22.49 -5.66 9.38
N ASN A 45 23.65 -5.06 9.60
CA ASN A 45 24.75 -5.70 10.31
C ASN A 45 24.78 -5.19 11.75
N SER A 46 24.56 -6.06 12.72
CA SER A 46 24.83 -5.83 14.14
C SER A 46 26.12 -6.55 14.54
N LYS A 47 26.68 -6.19 15.69
CA LYS A 47 27.90 -6.84 16.21
C LYS A 47 27.74 -8.36 16.39
N SER A 48 26.51 -8.85 16.58
CA SER A 48 26.19 -10.25 16.87
C SER A 48 25.35 -10.96 15.80
N SER A 49 24.78 -10.24 14.83
CA SER A 49 23.86 -10.82 13.85
C SER A 49 23.82 -10.05 12.53
N LYS A 50 23.51 -10.78 11.47
CA LYS A 50 23.26 -10.25 10.14
C LYS A 50 21.80 -10.53 9.79
N ILE A 51 21.01 -9.47 9.58
CA ILE A 51 19.58 -9.59 9.28
C ILE A 51 19.34 -9.15 7.83
N ASN A 52 18.87 -10.07 6.99
CA ASN A 52 18.44 -9.77 5.64
C ASN A 52 17.01 -9.22 5.72
N ALA A 53 16.88 -7.89 5.75
CA ALA A 53 15.58 -7.24 5.87
C ALA A 53 14.82 -7.18 4.55
N LEU A 54 15.53 -7.08 3.41
CA LEU A 54 14.97 -7.18 2.07
C LEU A 54 15.92 -7.95 1.16
N GLU A 55 15.35 -8.75 0.25
CA GLU A 55 16.10 -9.60 -0.68
C GLU A 55 15.53 -9.48 -2.09
N ASN A 56 16.29 -8.85 -3.00
CA ASN A 56 16.02 -8.73 -4.44
C ASN A 56 14.59 -8.26 -4.78
N ILE A 57 14.13 -7.18 -4.14
CA ILE A 57 12.83 -6.59 -4.45
C ILE A 57 12.93 -5.81 -5.76
N SER A 58 12.11 -6.19 -6.76
CA SER A 58 11.87 -5.43 -7.98
C SER A 58 10.38 -5.10 -8.05
N LEU A 59 10.06 -3.81 -8.20
CA LEU A 59 8.68 -3.31 -8.11
C LEU A 59 8.57 -1.97 -8.84
N ASP A 60 7.59 -1.87 -9.72
CA ASP A 60 7.15 -0.61 -10.32
C ASP A 60 5.81 -0.19 -9.71
N ILE A 61 5.74 1.07 -9.28
CA ILE A 61 4.52 1.70 -8.75
C ILE A 61 4.06 2.75 -9.75
N LEU A 62 2.80 2.63 -10.17
CA LEU A 62 2.21 3.48 -11.20
C LEU A 62 1.73 4.81 -10.62
N GLN A 63 1.79 5.88 -11.41
CA GLN A 63 1.30 7.18 -10.98
C GLN A 63 -0.21 7.13 -10.74
N GLY A 64 -0.67 7.64 -9.58
CA GLY A 64 -2.09 7.75 -9.22
C GLY A 64 -2.72 6.44 -8.72
N GLU A 65 -1.95 5.33 -8.59
CA GLU A 65 -2.47 4.12 -7.98
C GLU A 65 -2.40 4.13 -6.45
N ILE A 66 -3.20 3.27 -5.83
CA ILE A 66 -3.05 2.85 -4.45
C ILE A 66 -2.42 1.45 -4.45
N LEU A 67 -1.17 1.34 -4.00
CA LEU A 67 -0.51 0.07 -3.76
C LEU A 67 -0.57 -0.29 -2.27
N ALA A 68 -1.18 -1.42 -1.92
CA ALA A 68 -1.11 -1.96 -0.58
C ALA A 68 0.03 -2.99 -0.46
N LEU A 69 0.92 -2.81 0.51
CA LEU A 69 1.93 -3.78 0.89
C LEU A 69 1.40 -4.60 2.07
N LEU A 70 0.96 -5.82 1.80
CA LEU A 70 0.39 -6.76 2.76
C LEU A 70 1.47 -7.72 3.27
N GLY A 71 1.47 -7.99 4.56
CA GLY A 71 2.36 -8.99 5.15
C GLY A 71 2.45 -8.90 6.67
N PRO A 72 2.94 -9.94 7.34
CA PRO A 72 3.09 -9.96 8.79
C PRO A 72 4.12 -8.92 9.29
N ASN A 73 4.16 -8.72 10.60
CA ASN A 73 5.20 -7.92 11.23
C ASN A 73 6.56 -8.56 10.96
N GLY A 74 7.56 -7.73 10.64
CA GLY A 74 8.89 -8.21 10.25
C GLY A 74 9.00 -8.67 8.77
N ALA A 75 7.96 -8.56 7.95
CA ALA A 75 8.02 -8.90 6.52
C ALA A 75 8.93 -7.98 5.68
N GLY A 76 9.36 -6.83 6.23
CA GLY A 76 10.22 -5.86 5.53
C GLY A 76 9.48 -4.62 4.99
N LYS A 77 8.18 -4.47 5.24
CA LYS A 77 7.33 -3.36 4.73
C LYS A 77 7.87 -1.98 5.11
N THR A 78 8.07 -1.72 6.40
CA THR A 78 8.63 -0.44 6.90
C THR A 78 10.07 -0.22 6.42
N THR A 79 10.87 -1.28 6.26
CA THR A 79 12.21 -1.18 5.68
C THR A 79 12.15 -0.72 4.22
N LEU A 80 11.21 -1.25 3.43
CA LEU A 80 11.01 -0.85 2.03
C LEU A 80 10.63 0.63 1.95
N ILE A 81 9.66 1.09 2.76
CA ILE A 81 9.28 2.51 2.86
C ILE A 81 10.50 3.35 3.23
N SER A 82 11.25 2.95 4.25
CA SER A 82 12.42 3.71 4.73
C SER A 82 13.51 3.87 3.66
N LEU A 83 13.70 2.87 2.81
CA LEU A 83 14.63 2.93 1.68
C LEU A 83 14.15 3.90 0.60
N VAL A 84 12.88 3.80 0.19
CA VAL A 84 12.30 4.68 -0.85
C VAL A 84 12.25 6.13 -0.38
N CYS A 85 11.90 6.38 0.89
CA CYS A 85 11.91 7.72 1.49
C CYS A 85 13.34 8.25 1.76
N GLY A 86 14.38 7.47 1.47
CA GLY A 86 15.78 7.86 1.67
C GLY A 86 16.18 8.03 3.15
N LEU A 87 15.45 7.40 4.10
CA LEU A 87 15.80 7.37 5.52
C LEU A 87 16.95 6.39 5.79
N VAL A 88 17.03 5.33 4.98
CA VAL A 88 18.06 4.29 5.06
C VAL A 88 18.62 4.07 3.66
N LYS A 89 19.94 3.79 3.56
CA LYS A 89 20.57 3.45 2.28
C LYS A 89 20.41 1.96 1.97
N PRO A 90 20.18 1.58 0.71
CA PRO A 90 20.15 0.18 0.29
C PRO A 90 21.54 -0.47 0.45
N SER A 91 21.55 -1.80 0.57
CA SER A 91 22.79 -2.59 0.50
C SER A 91 23.18 -2.90 -0.94
N SER A 92 22.18 -3.09 -1.81
CA SER A 92 22.34 -3.23 -3.27
C SER A 92 21.03 -2.88 -3.97
N GLY A 93 21.09 -2.74 -5.31
CA GLY A 93 19.96 -2.35 -6.15
C GLY A 93 19.82 -0.84 -6.29
N THR A 94 18.79 -0.42 -7.03
CA THR A 94 18.52 0.99 -7.34
C THR A 94 17.09 1.37 -7.02
N ILE A 95 16.89 2.64 -6.69
CA ILE A 95 15.57 3.23 -6.38
C ILE A 95 15.44 4.50 -7.21
N MET A 96 14.44 4.53 -8.10
CA MET A 96 14.08 5.71 -8.88
C MET A 96 12.74 6.24 -8.41
N VAL A 97 12.62 7.54 -8.17
CA VAL A 97 11.40 8.21 -7.74
C VAL A 97 11.18 9.47 -8.58
N GLY A 98 10.09 9.51 -9.34
CA GLY A 98 9.79 10.64 -10.23
C GLY A 98 10.86 10.88 -11.29
N GLY A 99 11.62 9.84 -11.68
CA GLY A 99 12.74 9.92 -12.61
C GLY A 99 14.08 10.28 -11.98
N PHE A 100 14.16 10.51 -10.67
CA PHE A 100 15.38 10.83 -9.93
C PHE A 100 15.88 9.61 -9.14
N ASP A 101 17.20 9.44 -9.04
CA ASP A 101 17.80 8.43 -8.17
C ASP A 101 17.67 8.85 -6.69
N ALA A 102 17.13 7.96 -5.85
CA ALA A 102 16.82 8.26 -4.45
C ALA A 102 18.08 8.49 -3.58
N ILE A 103 19.26 8.12 -4.05
CA ILE A 103 20.52 8.27 -3.32
C ILE A 103 21.26 9.53 -3.75
N SER A 104 21.49 9.72 -5.07
CA SER A 104 22.20 10.87 -5.61
C SER A 104 21.36 12.15 -5.56
N ASP A 105 20.07 12.04 -5.90
CA ASP A 105 19.12 13.16 -6.03
C ASP A 105 18.14 13.24 -4.85
N TYR A 106 18.58 12.86 -3.65
CA TYR A 106 17.71 12.69 -2.47
C TYR A 106 16.84 13.91 -2.12
N ARG A 107 17.27 15.14 -2.46
CA ARG A 107 16.45 16.35 -2.23
C ARG A 107 15.26 16.39 -3.17
N ALA A 108 15.48 16.08 -4.45
CA ALA A 108 14.42 16.03 -5.45
C ALA A 108 13.41 14.92 -5.13
N THR A 109 13.90 13.71 -4.79
CA THR A 109 13.00 12.58 -4.45
C THR A 109 12.20 12.82 -3.18
N ARG A 110 12.82 13.36 -2.12
CA ARG A 110 12.11 13.67 -0.87
C ARG A 110 11.06 14.78 -1.02
N SER A 111 11.29 15.75 -1.92
CA SER A 111 10.26 16.78 -2.18
C SER A 111 8.99 16.21 -2.84
N LEU A 112 9.09 15.04 -3.49
CA LEU A 112 7.96 14.35 -4.09
C LEU A 112 7.20 13.44 -3.10
N ILE A 113 7.77 13.16 -1.92
CA ILE A 113 7.30 12.14 -0.98
C ILE A 113 6.76 12.77 0.30
N GLY A 114 5.53 12.44 0.67
CA GLY A 114 5.00 12.58 2.02
C GLY A 114 5.06 11.24 2.75
N LEU A 115 5.46 11.23 4.01
CA LEU A 115 5.52 10.03 4.84
C LEU A 115 4.70 10.23 6.12
N VAL A 116 3.78 9.30 6.37
CA VAL A 116 3.03 9.15 7.62
C VAL A 116 3.53 7.88 8.31
N PRO A 117 4.31 8.01 9.37
CA PRO A 117 4.82 6.87 10.12
C PRO A 117 3.72 6.21 10.96
N GLN A 118 3.96 4.98 11.39
CA GLN A 118 3.06 4.22 12.27
C GLN A 118 2.83 4.95 13.61
N GLU A 119 3.90 5.50 14.20
CA GLU A 119 3.82 6.19 15.48
C GLU A 119 3.43 7.66 15.35
N LEU A 120 2.69 8.17 16.35
CA LEU A 120 2.15 9.53 16.35
C LEU A 120 3.16 10.52 16.95
N PHE A 121 4.17 10.92 16.17
CA PHE A 121 5.12 11.96 16.58
C PHE A 121 4.65 13.36 16.16
N LEU A 122 3.99 14.06 17.07
CA LEU A 122 3.55 15.45 16.91
C LEU A 122 3.93 16.24 18.17
N ASP A 123 4.31 17.51 18.00
CA ASP A 123 4.52 18.41 19.12
C ASP A 123 3.16 18.73 19.75
N SER A 124 3.00 18.31 21.00
CA SER A 124 1.73 18.39 21.71
C SER A 124 1.28 19.83 21.99
N PHE A 125 2.20 20.78 22.10
CA PHE A 125 1.92 22.17 22.45
C PHE A 125 1.65 23.06 21.24
N GLU A 126 2.07 22.62 20.03
CA GLU A 126 1.82 23.36 18.81
C GLU A 126 0.38 23.22 18.33
N THR A 127 -0.10 24.24 17.59
CA THR A 127 -1.40 24.17 16.91
C THR A 127 -1.27 23.37 15.62
N VAL A 128 -2.41 22.86 15.15
CA VAL A 128 -2.49 22.14 13.87
C VAL A 128 -1.89 22.97 12.74
N MET A 129 -2.33 24.23 12.59
CA MET A 129 -1.86 25.10 11.50
C MET A 129 -0.35 25.40 11.59
N ASN A 130 0.17 25.65 12.78
CA ASN A 130 1.60 25.91 12.96
C ASN A 130 2.44 24.70 12.61
N THR A 131 1.99 23.50 12.99
CA THR A 131 2.63 22.23 12.61
C THR A 131 2.75 22.08 11.08
N LEU A 132 1.69 22.41 10.35
CA LEU A 132 1.68 22.32 8.89
C LEU A 132 2.58 23.41 8.26
N ARG A 133 2.51 24.65 8.75
CA ARG A 133 3.37 25.76 8.29
C ARG A 133 4.86 25.44 8.49
N PHE A 134 5.20 24.90 9.65
CA PHE A 134 6.55 24.49 9.97
C PHE A 134 7.02 23.38 9.03
N SER A 135 6.22 22.33 8.85
CA SER A 135 6.53 21.23 7.95
C SER A 135 6.75 21.73 6.52
N ARG A 136 5.86 22.57 6.00
CA ARG A 136 5.98 23.18 4.66
C ARG A 136 7.29 23.98 4.52
N GLY A 137 7.64 24.75 5.55
CA GLY A 137 8.88 25.54 5.58
C GLY A 137 10.16 24.69 5.54
N LEU A 138 10.17 23.52 6.19
CA LEU A 138 11.29 22.57 6.15
C LEU A 138 11.60 22.06 4.74
N PHE A 139 10.58 21.97 3.87
CA PHE A 139 10.74 21.62 2.46
C PHE A 139 11.07 22.85 1.56
N GLY A 140 11.27 24.02 2.15
CA GLY A 140 11.63 25.25 1.41
C GLY A 140 10.45 25.90 0.67
N HIS A 141 9.21 25.47 0.91
CA HIS A 141 8.03 26.06 0.29
C HIS A 141 7.62 27.37 0.98
N LYS A 142 7.21 28.35 0.19
CA LYS A 142 6.65 29.61 0.70
C LYS A 142 5.36 29.33 1.48
N LYS A 143 5.04 30.21 2.43
CA LYS A 143 3.79 30.21 3.17
C LYS A 143 2.59 30.23 2.19
N ASN A 144 1.66 29.28 2.38
CA ASN A 144 0.41 29.17 1.61
C ASN A 144 -0.71 28.63 2.51
N ASP A 145 -1.24 29.52 3.34
CA ASP A 145 -2.28 29.15 4.31
C ASP A 145 -3.58 28.73 3.61
N ALA A 146 -3.86 29.24 2.41
CA ALA A 146 -5.05 28.83 1.63
C ALA A 146 -4.96 27.33 1.30
N TYR A 147 -3.84 26.88 0.73
CA TYR A 147 -3.61 25.47 0.45
C TYR A 147 -3.68 24.60 1.72
N LEU A 148 -3.03 25.04 2.82
CA LEU A 148 -3.06 24.29 4.07
C LEU A 148 -4.48 24.15 4.64
N ARG A 149 -5.33 25.17 4.52
CA ARG A 149 -6.75 25.09 4.89
C ARG A 149 -7.52 24.12 4.00
N GLU A 150 -7.27 24.08 2.70
CA GLU A 150 -7.86 23.08 1.81
C GLU A 150 -7.48 21.66 2.21
N VAL A 151 -6.22 21.41 2.56
CA VAL A 151 -5.76 20.12 3.07
C VAL A 151 -6.50 19.77 4.37
N LEU A 152 -6.60 20.70 5.31
CA LEU A 152 -7.33 20.48 6.57
C LEU A 152 -8.81 20.23 6.35
N LYS A 153 -9.43 20.92 5.37
CA LYS A 153 -10.83 20.70 4.99
C LYS A 153 -11.06 19.30 4.45
N LYS A 154 -10.20 18.82 3.52
CA LYS A 154 -10.26 17.44 3.00
C LYS A 154 -10.13 16.38 4.09
N LEU A 155 -9.44 16.71 5.18
CA LEU A 155 -9.21 15.84 6.32
C LEU A 155 -10.21 16.05 7.48
N SER A 156 -11.24 16.89 7.27
CA SER A 156 -12.25 17.26 8.30
C SER A 156 -11.61 17.81 9.58
N LEU A 157 -10.63 18.70 9.42
CA LEU A 157 -9.88 19.37 10.51
C LEU A 157 -9.86 20.89 10.38
N GLU A 158 -10.67 21.48 9.48
CA GLU A 158 -10.65 22.93 9.23
C GLU A 158 -11.03 23.74 10.48
N ASP A 159 -12.01 23.26 11.25
CA ASP A 159 -12.46 23.85 12.53
C ASP A 159 -11.46 23.69 13.69
N LYS A 160 -10.42 22.87 13.50
CA LYS A 160 -9.36 22.56 14.47
C LYS A 160 -8.04 23.23 14.16
N CYS A 161 -7.96 24.10 13.15
CA CYS A 161 -6.70 24.67 12.66
C CYS A 161 -5.88 25.39 13.77
N ASP A 162 -6.54 26.06 14.69
CA ASP A 162 -5.91 26.79 15.80
C ASP A 162 -5.92 26.01 17.14
N THR A 163 -6.39 24.74 17.12
CA THR A 163 -6.44 23.88 18.29
C THR A 163 -5.06 23.29 18.57
N PRO A 164 -4.56 23.31 19.82
CA PRO A 164 -3.36 22.59 20.22
C PRO A 164 -3.50 21.08 20.02
N ILE A 165 -2.44 20.44 19.52
CA ILE A 165 -2.45 19.00 19.18
C ILE A 165 -2.78 18.12 20.39
N MET A 166 -2.38 18.52 21.60
CA MET A 166 -2.69 17.78 22.82
C MET A 166 -4.21 17.58 23.07
N GLN A 167 -5.04 18.51 22.58
CA GLN A 167 -6.50 18.49 22.75
C GLN A 167 -7.23 17.63 21.72
N LEU A 168 -6.52 17.08 20.74
CA LEU A 168 -7.09 16.27 19.65
C LEU A 168 -7.22 14.79 20.07
N SER A 169 -8.26 14.12 19.57
CA SER A 169 -8.39 12.67 19.67
C SER A 169 -7.28 11.95 18.89
N GLY A 170 -7.06 10.65 19.14
CA GLY A 170 -6.08 9.85 18.41
C GLY A 170 -6.31 9.84 16.91
N GLY A 171 -7.56 9.70 16.47
CA GLY A 171 -7.95 9.76 15.06
C GLY A 171 -7.69 11.13 14.43
N MET A 172 -7.98 12.23 15.15
CA MET A 172 -7.63 13.59 14.69
C MET A 172 -6.13 13.77 14.58
N LYS A 173 -5.33 13.32 15.55
CA LYS A 173 -3.86 13.35 15.48
C LYS A 173 -3.33 12.60 14.28
N ARG A 174 -3.91 11.44 13.93
CA ARG A 174 -3.56 10.69 12.72
C ARG A 174 -3.83 11.49 11.44
N ARG A 175 -5.00 12.16 11.37
CA ARG A 175 -5.33 13.05 10.25
C ARG A 175 -4.38 14.26 10.18
N VAL A 176 -3.93 14.81 11.31
CA VAL A 176 -2.90 15.88 11.34
C VAL A 176 -1.57 15.39 10.78
N LEU A 177 -1.16 14.14 11.05
CA LEU A 177 0.06 13.57 10.44
C LEU A 177 -0.06 13.47 8.92
N ILE A 178 -1.24 13.10 8.39
CA ILE A 178 -1.50 13.09 6.95
C ILE A 178 -1.44 14.53 6.40
N ALA A 179 -2.09 15.49 7.07
CA ALA A 179 -2.01 16.90 6.67
C ALA A 179 -0.57 17.42 6.66
N LYS A 180 0.23 17.07 7.67
CA LYS A 180 1.65 17.38 7.75
C LYS A 180 2.43 16.80 6.57
N ALA A 181 2.18 15.52 6.23
CA ALA A 181 2.82 14.87 5.10
C ALA A 181 2.43 15.49 3.74
N LEU A 182 1.23 16.05 3.63
CA LEU A 182 0.73 16.74 2.44
C LEU A 182 1.14 18.22 2.36
N SER A 183 1.67 18.82 3.43
CA SER A 183 1.90 20.25 3.55
C SER A 183 2.83 20.86 2.48
N HIS A 184 3.71 20.06 1.89
CA HIS A 184 4.66 20.46 0.84
C HIS A 184 4.25 20.00 -0.57
N GLU A 185 2.98 19.62 -0.78
CA GLU A 185 2.40 19.24 -2.08
C GLU A 185 3.08 18.01 -2.73
N PRO A 186 3.26 16.89 -1.98
CA PRO A 186 3.92 15.72 -2.53
C PRO A 186 3.05 15.05 -3.60
N ARG A 187 3.69 14.34 -4.54
CA ARG A 187 3.01 13.50 -5.54
C ARG A 187 2.79 12.05 -5.05
N ILE A 188 3.52 11.66 -4.02
CA ILE A 188 3.56 10.31 -3.47
C ILE A 188 3.34 10.39 -1.96
N LEU A 189 2.44 9.58 -1.43
CA LEU A 189 2.16 9.49 0.00
C LEU A 189 2.36 8.06 0.50
N PHE A 190 3.28 7.90 1.44
CA PHE A 190 3.47 6.66 2.18
C PHE A 190 2.70 6.69 3.49
N LEU A 191 1.93 5.64 3.76
CA LEU A 191 1.16 5.44 4.98
C LEU A 191 1.61 4.12 5.62
N ASP A 192 2.39 4.21 6.71
CA ASP A 192 2.85 3.01 7.41
C ASP A 192 1.84 2.60 8.48
N GLU A 193 1.10 1.51 8.23
CA GLU A 193 0.01 0.99 9.07
C GLU A 193 -0.99 2.07 9.53
N PRO A 194 -1.66 2.79 8.63
CA PRO A 194 -2.43 3.99 8.94
C PRO A 194 -3.61 3.75 9.88
N THR A 195 -4.07 2.53 10.03
CA THR A 195 -5.25 2.16 10.81
C THR A 195 -4.91 1.23 11.99
N ALA A 196 -3.61 1.06 12.31
CA ALA A 196 -3.19 0.26 13.45
C ALA A 196 -3.76 0.83 14.76
N GLY A 197 -4.46 -0.03 15.53
CA GLY A 197 -5.06 0.37 16.81
C GLY A 197 -6.28 1.29 16.71
N VAL A 198 -6.89 1.42 15.53
CA VAL A 198 -8.07 2.24 15.28
C VAL A 198 -9.32 1.35 15.18
N ASP A 199 -10.44 1.81 15.72
CA ASP A 199 -11.72 1.12 15.60
C ASP A 199 -12.28 1.09 14.17
N VAL A 200 -13.32 0.27 13.94
CA VAL A 200 -13.86 -0.02 12.61
C VAL A 200 -14.44 1.23 11.92
N GLU A 201 -15.08 2.14 12.67
CA GLU A 201 -15.69 3.34 12.10
C GLU A 201 -14.62 4.35 11.65
N LEU A 202 -13.65 4.63 12.52
CA LEU A 202 -12.52 5.51 12.20
C LEU A 202 -11.67 4.95 11.05
N ARG A 203 -11.61 3.63 10.90
CA ARG A 203 -10.93 2.97 9.77
C ARG A 203 -11.63 3.28 8.44
N LYS A 204 -12.97 3.20 8.39
CA LYS A 204 -13.76 3.55 7.20
C LYS A 204 -13.57 5.02 6.79
N ASP A 205 -13.57 5.92 7.78
CA ASP A 205 -13.29 7.35 7.55
C ASP A 205 -11.90 7.56 6.94
N MET A 206 -10.89 6.84 7.43
CA MET A 206 -9.53 6.89 6.90
C MET A 206 -9.48 6.42 5.44
N TRP A 207 -10.21 5.35 5.09
CA TRP A 207 -10.28 4.86 3.71
C TRP A 207 -10.96 5.87 2.77
N ALA A 208 -12.01 6.55 3.22
CA ALA A 208 -12.63 7.63 2.45
C ALA A 208 -11.64 8.77 2.16
N ILE A 209 -10.85 9.16 3.16
CA ILE A 209 -9.78 10.16 3.02
C ILE A 209 -8.74 9.69 1.98
N VAL A 210 -8.24 8.46 2.10
CA VAL A 210 -7.23 7.90 1.19
C VAL A 210 -7.75 7.88 -0.25
N ASN A 211 -8.99 7.45 -0.48
CA ASN A 211 -9.61 7.48 -1.80
C ASN A 211 -9.72 8.91 -2.36
N SER A 212 -10.14 9.88 -1.55
CA SER A 212 -10.22 11.30 -1.98
C SER A 212 -8.85 11.87 -2.37
N LEU A 213 -7.78 11.50 -1.65
CA LEU A 213 -6.41 11.90 -2.00
C LEU A 213 -5.96 11.28 -3.32
N ARG A 214 -6.27 9.99 -3.57
CA ARG A 214 -6.02 9.33 -4.85
C ARG A 214 -6.75 10.04 -6.00
N GLU A 215 -8.03 10.37 -5.84
CA GLU A 215 -8.83 11.11 -6.83
C GLU A 215 -8.24 12.49 -7.14
N SER A 216 -7.52 13.08 -6.18
CA SER A 216 -6.75 14.31 -6.39
C SER A 216 -5.43 14.09 -7.14
N GLY A 217 -5.11 12.86 -7.57
CA GLY A 217 -3.90 12.51 -8.33
C GLY A 217 -2.69 12.12 -7.50
N VAL A 218 -2.81 11.96 -6.18
CA VAL A 218 -1.72 11.50 -5.31
C VAL A 218 -1.55 9.99 -5.46
N THR A 219 -0.33 9.53 -5.68
CA THR A 219 0.03 8.10 -5.64
C THR A 219 0.18 7.68 -4.19
N ILE A 220 -0.45 6.59 -3.77
CA ILE A 220 -0.48 6.18 -2.37
C ILE A 220 0.10 4.79 -2.21
N ILE A 221 1.04 4.65 -1.28
CA ILE A 221 1.57 3.36 -0.87
C ILE A 221 1.24 3.18 0.61
N LEU A 222 0.51 2.14 0.94
CA LEU A 222 0.19 1.83 2.32
C LEU A 222 0.69 0.46 2.72
N THR A 223 1.06 0.32 4.00
CA THR A 223 1.36 -0.98 4.58
C THR A 223 0.22 -1.42 5.48
N THR A 224 -0.06 -2.69 5.49
CA THR A 224 -1.03 -3.30 6.39
C THR A 224 -0.72 -4.78 6.62
N HIS A 225 -1.25 -5.33 7.68
CA HIS A 225 -1.29 -6.78 7.90
C HIS A 225 -2.74 -7.32 7.84
N TYR A 226 -3.73 -6.46 7.54
CA TYR A 226 -5.13 -6.81 7.36
C TYR A 226 -5.48 -6.85 5.87
N ILE A 227 -5.97 -8.00 5.41
CA ILE A 227 -6.35 -8.18 4.00
C ILE A 227 -7.58 -7.33 3.65
N GLU A 228 -8.48 -7.12 4.59
CA GLU A 228 -9.70 -6.33 4.43
C GLU A 228 -9.40 -4.87 4.09
N GLU A 229 -8.29 -4.32 4.60
CA GLU A 229 -7.84 -2.96 4.27
C GLU A 229 -7.36 -2.87 2.83
N ALA A 230 -6.51 -3.83 2.43
CA ALA A 230 -6.02 -3.89 1.06
C ALA A 230 -7.18 -4.10 0.06
N GLU A 231 -8.15 -4.95 0.41
CA GLU A 231 -9.35 -5.19 -0.38
C GLU A 231 -10.22 -3.93 -0.52
N ALA A 232 -10.37 -3.15 0.55
CA ALA A 232 -11.23 -1.98 0.54
C ALA A 232 -10.74 -0.88 -0.41
N ILE A 233 -9.43 -0.59 -0.45
CA ILE A 233 -8.93 0.64 -1.07
C ILE A 233 -7.84 0.45 -2.13
N ALA A 234 -7.13 -0.68 -2.16
CA ALA A 234 -6.01 -0.85 -3.08
C ALA A 234 -6.45 -1.09 -4.54
N ASP A 235 -5.65 -0.65 -5.49
CA ASP A 235 -5.72 -1.04 -6.89
C ASP A 235 -4.89 -2.31 -7.13
N ARG A 236 -3.68 -2.34 -6.54
CA ARG A 236 -2.75 -3.47 -6.56
C ARG A 236 -2.31 -3.83 -5.15
N ILE A 237 -2.03 -5.11 -4.95
CA ILE A 237 -1.59 -5.64 -3.67
C ILE A 237 -0.27 -6.38 -3.86
N GLY A 238 0.76 -5.94 -3.12
CA GLY A 238 2.04 -6.61 -2.99
C GLY A 238 2.09 -7.40 -1.69
N VAL A 239 2.21 -8.72 -1.76
CA VAL A 239 2.35 -9.58 -0.58
C VAL A 239 3.83 -9.76 -0.25
N MET A 240 4.22 -9.35 0.93
CA MET A 240 5.60 -9.47 1.43
C MET A 240 5.70 -10.49 2.55
N ASN A 241 6.77 -11.29 2.52
CA ASN A 241 7.12 -12.20 3.58
C ASN A 241 8.64 -12.39 3.67
N HIS A 242 9.20 -12.36 4.88
CA HIS A 242 10.65 -12.54 5.13
C HIS A 242 11.56 -11.75 4.17
N GLY A 243 11.23 -10.47 3.95
CA GLY A 243 12.02 -9.57 3.11
C GLY A 243 11.89 -9.79 1.61
N LYS A 244 10.98 -10.64 1.16
CA LYS A 244 10.73 -10.92 -0.26
C LYS A 244 9.34 -10.49 -0.69
N MET A 245 9.21 -10.06 -1.95
CA MET A 245 7.92 -9.91 -2.60
C MET A 245 7.46 -11.28 -3.08
N VAL A 246 6.45 -11.86 -2.41
CA VAL A 246 5.94 -13.20 -2.73
C VAL A 246 4.97 -13.13 -3.91
N LEU A 247 4.19 -12.06 -3.97
CA LEU A 247 3.18 -11.85 -5.01
C LEU A 247 2.95 -10.35 -5.19
N LEU A 248 2.76 -9.94 -6.43
CA LEU A 248 2.25 -8.62 -6.81
C LEU A 248 1.11 -8.84 -7.81
N SER A 249 -0.08 -8.35 -7.51
CA SER A 249 -1.26 -8.60 -8.34
C SER A 249 -2.23 -7.43 -8.28
N GLU A 250 -3.03 -7.26 -9.31
CA GLU A 250 -4.24 -6.44 -9.23
C GLU A 250 -5.18 -7.00 -8.14
N LYS A 251 -5.82 -6.11 -7.39
CA LYS A 251 -6.74 -6.49 -6.31
C LYS A 251 -7.77 -7.54 -6.75
N LYS A 252 -8.44 -7.28 -7.90
CA LYS A 252 -9.48 -8.17 -8.42
C LYS A 252 -8.96 -9.59 -8.64
N ALA A 253 -7.81 -9.73 -9.32
CA ALA A 253 -7.20 -11.03 -9.59
C ALA A 253 -6.75 -11.77 -8.32
N LEU A 254 -6.30 -11.02 -7.29
CA LEU A 254 -5.95 -11.60 -6.01
C LEU A 254 -7.18 -12.09 -5.25
N MET A 255 -8.25 -11.28 -5.20
CA MET A 255 -9.49 -11.64 -4.50
C MET A 255 -10.19 -12.84 -5.15
N GLU A 256 -10.16 -12.95 -6.47
CA GLU A 256 -10.65 -14.13 -7.19
C GLU A 256 -9.90 -15.42 -6.78
N LYS A 257 -8.58 -15.31 -6.56
CA LYS A 257 -7.77 -16.46 -6.09
C LYS A 257 -8.01 -16.78 -4.62
N LEU A 258 -8.22 -15.78 -3.77
CA LEU A 258 -8.45 -15.94 -2.33
C LEU A 258 -9.93 -16.19 -1.99
N GLY A 259 -10.84 -15.79 -2.86
CA GLY A 259 -12.29 -15.93 -2.66
C GLY A 259 -12.79 -17.38 -2.67
N LYS A 260 -11.99 -18.34 -3.11
CA LYS A 260 -12.30 -19.77 -2.97
C LYS A 260 -11.95 -20.22 -1.56
N LYS A 261 -12.95 -20.33 -0.70
CA LYS A 261 -12.80 -20.99 0.60
C LYS A 261 -12.96 -22.49 0.44
N GLU A 262 -12.08 -23.23 1.09
CA GLU A 262 -12.15 -24.68 1.17
C GLU A 262 -12.65 -25.09 2.56
N LEU A 263 -13.74 -25.84 2.60
CA LEU A 263 -14.17 -26.55 3.79
C LEU A 263 -13.66 -28.00 3.69
N LYS A 264 -12.76 -28.39 4.58
CA LYS A 264 -12.26 -29.76 4.67
C LYS A 264 -13.10 -30.51 5.70
N ILE A 265 -13.81 -31.54 5.25
CA ILE A 265 -14.65 -32.40 6.08
C ILE A 265 -13.89 -33.71 6.26
N GLU A 266 -13.46 -34.01 7.47
CA GLU A 266 -12.82 -35.27 7.80
C GLU A 266 -13.86 -36.35 8.08
N LEU A 267 -13.74 -37.46 7.37
CA LEU A 267 -14.64 -38.60 7.48
C LEU A 267 -14.09 -39.61 8.50
N GLN A 268 -14.95 -40.18 9.30
CA GLN A 268 -14.56 -41.24 10.23
C GLN A 268 -14.07 -42.54 9.54
N LYS A 269 -14.47 -42.75 8.28
CA LYS A 269 -14.02 -43.86 7.44
C LYS A 269 -13.70 -43.34 6.04
N PRO A 270 -12.62 -43.83 5.42
CA PRO A 270 -12.30 -43.47 4.04
C PRO A 270 -13.39 -43.99 3.09
N ILE A 271 -13.61 -43.23 2.02
CA ILE A 271 -14.58 -43.59 0.96
C ILE A 271 -13.83 -43.60 -0.38
N ASP A 272 -14.19 -44.55 -1.26
CA ASP A 272 -13.58 -44.66 -2.58
C ASP A 272 -14.19 -43.71 -3.61
N LYS A 273 -15.45 -43.34 -3.43
CA LYS A 273 -16.20 -42.44 -4.30
C LYS A 273 -17.14 -41.56 -3.50
N ILE A 274 -17.35 -40.35 -3.95
CA ILE A 274 -18.34 -39.43 -3.39
C ILE A 274 -19.73 -39.97 -3.72
N PRO A 275 -20.65 -40.12 -2.73
CA PRO A 275 -22.03 -40.56 -2.96
C PRO A 275 -22.77 -39.66 -3.95
N GLU A 276 -23.57 -40.23 -4.85
CA GLU A 276 -24.35 -39.48 -5.86
C GLU A 276 -25.28 -38.43 -5.22
N SER A 277 -25.79 -38.68 -4.02
CA SER A 277 -26.59 -37.72 -3.25
C SER A 277 -25.86 -36.41 -2.94
N LEU A 278 -24.51 -36.41 -2.96
CA LEU A 278 -23.67 -35.26 -2.69
C LEU A 278 -23.09 -34.62 -3.97
N ALA A 279 -23.36 -35.15 -5.15
CA ALA A 279 -22.85 -34.67 -6.43
C ALA A 279 -23.19 -33.18 -6.69
N LYS A 280 -24.33 -32.70 -6.17
CA LYS A 280 -24.76 -31.30 -6.31
C LYS A 280 -23.88 -30.28 -5.59
N TYR A 281 -22.96 -30.71 -4.71
CA TYR A 281 -22.14 -29.83 -3.90
C TYR A 281 -20.73 -29.65 -4.46
N ASN A 282 -20.37 -30.18 -5.63
CA ASN A 282 -19.05 -30.09 -6.24
C ASN A 282 -17.91 -30.41 -5.25
N LEU A 283 -18.05 -31.52 -4.53
CA LEU A 283 -17.04 -31.98 -3.56
C LEU A 283 -15.90 -32.68 -4.29
N GLU A 284 -14.69 -32.48 -3.80
CA GLU A 284 -13.51 -33.23 -4.22
C GLU A 284 -13.03 -34.16 -3.12
N LEU A 285 -12.57 -35.36 -3.52
CA LEU A 285 -12.03 -36.34 -2.57
C LEU A 285 -10.52 -36.09 -2.41
N GLY A 286 -10.09 -35.84 -1.17
CA GLY A 286 -8.67 -35.64 -0.84
C GLY A 286 -7.84 -36.90 -1.07
N ARG A 287 -6.52 -36.75 -1.14
CA ARG A 287 -5.58 -37.85 -1.43
C ARG A 287 -5.70 -39.04 -0.46
N GLU A 288 -6.04 -38.77 0.79
CA GLU A 288 -6.15 -39.80 1.85
C GLU A 288 -7.51 -40.45 1.90
N LYS A 289 -8.43 -40.12 0.95
CA LYS A 289 -9.80 -40.67 0.80
C LYS A 289 -10.71 -40.57 2.05
N ASN A 290 -10.22 -39.92 3.10
CA ASN A 290 -10.97 -39.62 4.34
C ASN A 290 -11.32 -38.15 4.47
N ILE A 291 -10.96 -37.31 3.48
CA ILE A 291 -11.21 -35.86 3.47
C ILE A 291 -12.05 -35.50 2.26
N LEU A 292 -13.20 -34.89 2.48
CA LEU A 292 -13.96 -34.21 1.43
C LEU A 292 -13.65 -32.75 1.45
N ILE A 293 -13.32 -32.18 0.28
CA ILE A 293 -13.01 -30.76 0.08
C ILE A 293 -14.20 -30.13 -0.63
N TYR A 294 -14.83 -29.16 0.02
CA TYR A 294 -15.86 -28.32 -0.56
C TYR A 294 -15.29 -26.93 -0.84
N SER A 295 -15.11 -26.61 -2.11
CA SER A 295 -14.67 -25.29 -2.54
C SER A 295 -15.86 -24.41 -2.86
N TYR A 296 -15.99 -23.26 -2.22
CA TYR A 296 -17.07 -22.31 -2.48
C TYR A 296 -16.54 -20.89 -2.64
N ASP A 297 -17.21 -20.13 -3.50
CA ASP A 297 -16.93 -18.71 -3.67
C ASP A 297 -17.71 -17.91 -2.62
N VAL A 298 -17.00 -17.12 -1.82
CA VAL A 298 -17.60 -16.29 -0.75
C VAL A 298 -18.54 -15.23 -1.32
N ASN A 299 -18.34 -14.83 -2.56
CA ASN A 299 -19.16 -13.83 -3.25
C ASN A 299 -20.42 -14.41 -3.92
N SER A 300 -20.51 -15.73 -4.01
CA SER A 300 -21.76 -16.37 -4.49
C SER A 300 -22.76 -16.41 -3.34
N GLN A 301 -23.87 -15.69 -3.44
CA GLN A 301 -24.98 -15.62 -2.47
C GLN A 301 -25.74 -16.96 -2.29
N ARG A 302 -25.14 -18.09 -2.65
CA ARG A 302 -25.72 -19.44 -2.47
C ARG A 302 -24.73 -20.32 -1.72
N THR A 303 -24.52 -20.02 -0.45
CA THR A 303 -24.06 -21.05 0.48
C THR A 303 -25.24 -21.93 0.79
N GLY A 304 -25.38 -23.05 0.11
CA GLY A 304 -26.47 -24.06 0.36
C GLY A 304 -26.24 -24.83 1.66
N ILE A 305 -25.74 -24.20 2.69
CA ILE A 305 -25.61 -24.72 4.06
C ILE A 305 -26.25 -23.67 4.96
N THR A 306 -27.54 -23.75 5.12
CA THR A 306 -28.33 -23.26 6.24
C THR A 306 -28.85 -24.44 7.01
#